data_eaa7c04837a1fd84cdcc0c3af9c7d395
#
_entry.id   eaa7c04837a1fd84cdcc0c3af9c7d395
#
_cell.length_a   1.000
_cell.length_b   1.000
_cell.length_c   1.000
_cell.angle_alpha   90.00
_cell.angle_beta   90.00
_cell.angle_gamma   90.00
#
_symmetry.space_group_name_H-M   'P 1'
#
loop_
_entity.id
_entity.type
_entity.pdbx_description
1 polymer ?
#
loop_
_entity_poly.entity_id
_entity_poly.type
_entity_poly.pdbx_seq_one_letter_code
_entity_poly.pdbx_strand_id
1 'polypeptide(L)'
;MTKKEKVSFIMKELDKLYPKIPIPLDHKDPYTLLIAVLLSAQSTDVRVNQITPLLFKKADTPQQMIKLSVDEIREIIKPVGLSPMKSKGIHGLSQILIDKHGGQVPMSFEGLEELPAVGHKTASVVMSQAFNVPAFPVDTHIHRLMFRWGLSNGKNVVQTERDAKRLFPKNRWNDLHLQIIWYGREYCPARGWNIEKDKITSAIGRKSILKKMKPS
;
A
#
# COMPACT_ATOMS: atom_id res chain seq x y z
N MET A 1 19.95 -13.79 16.59
CA MET A 1 19.10 -12.66 17.01
C MET A 1 17.68 -13.14 17.24
N THR A 2 17.07 -12.72 18.35
CA THR A 2 15.65 -12.89 18.64
C THR A 2 14.79 -12.04 17.70
N LYS A 3 13.48 -12.30 17.60
CA LYS A 3 12.59 -11.45 16.78
C LYS A 3 12.58 -9.98 17.26
N LYS A 4 12.67 -9.75 18.57
CA LYS A 4 12.71 -8.40 19.15
C LYS A 4 13.97 -7.63 18.74
N GLU A 5 15.14 -8.27 18.79
CA GLU A 5 16.41 -7.67 18.33
C GLU A 5 16.38 -7.37 16.83
N LYS A 6 15.81 -8.29 16.02
CA LYS A 6 15.63 -8.05 14.58
C LYS A 6 14.75 -6.84 14.31
N VAL A 7 13.62 -6.70 15.00
CA VAL A 7 12.70 -5.55 14.86
C VAL A 7 13.43 -4.24 15.19
N SER A 8 14.18 -4.19 16.30
CA SER A 8 14.96 -3.01 16.67
C SER A 8 16.02 -2.65 15.61
N PHE A 9 16.69 -3.66 15.07
CA PHE A 9 17.67 -3.47 14.01
C PHE A 9 17.03 -2.95 12.72
N ILE A 10 15.89 -3.55 12.29
CA ILE A 10 15.12 -3.12 11.11
C ILE A 10 14.72 -1.67 11.24
N MET A 11 14.07 -1.29 12.35
CA MET A 11 13.60 0.09 12.56
C MET A 11 14.77 1.09 12.50
N LYS A 12 15.88 0.77 13.17
CA LYS A 12 17.09 1.62 13.16
C LYS A 12 17.65 1.83 11.74
N GLU A 13 17.73 0.79 10.93
CA GLU A 13 18.25 0.90 9.57
C GLU A 13 17.25 1.62 8.64
N LEU A 14 15.95 1.35 8.79
CA LEU A 14 14.92 2.02 8.00
C LEU A 14 14.84 3.52 8.32
N ASP A 15 14.92 3.91 9.59
CA ASP A 15 14.92 5.32 10.02
C ASP A 15 16.12 6.11 9.48
N LYS A 16 17.28 5.45 9.33
CA LYS A 16 18.45 6.07 8.71
C LYS A 16 18.28 6.28 7.21
N LEU A 17 17.71 5.29 6.52
CA LEU A 17 17.54 5.34 5.06
C LEU A 17 16.36 6.23 4.65
N TYR A 18 15.32 6.21 5.45
CA TYR A 18 14.02 6.82 5.13
C TYR A 18 13.47 7.62 6.31
N PRO A 19 14.12 8.72 6.74
CA PRO A 19 13.66 9.51 7.89
C PRO A 19 12.30 10.18 7.65
N LYS A 20 11.98 10.49 6.40
CA LYS A 20 10.66 10.97 5.95
C LYS A 20 10.37 10.36 4.59
N ILE A 21 9.24 9.68 4.48
CA ILE A 21 8.78 9.13 3.21
C ILE A 21 7.47 9.78 2.82
N PRO A 22 7.41 10.44 1.66
CA PRO A 22 6.14 10.92 1.14
C PRO A 22 5.25 9.75 0.72
N ILE A 23 3.95 9.97 0.80
CA ILE A 23 2.98 9.07 0.19
C ILE A 23 3.25 9.07 -1.31
N PRO A 24 3.41 7.89 -1.96
CA PRO A 24 3.84 7.83 -3.36
C PRO A 24 2.75 8.21 -4.36
N LEU A 25 1.49 8.33 -3.93
CA LEU A 25 0.35 8.67 -4.77
C LEU A 25 -0.06 10.13 -4.54
N ASP A 26 -0.11 10.91 -5.62
CA ASP A 26 -0.53 12.31 -5.58
C ASP A 26 -2.02 12.43 -5.28
N HIS A 27 -2.36 13.22 -4.28
CA HIS A 27 -3.73 13.45 -3.82
C HIS A 27 -3.83 14.78 -3.06
N LYS A 28 -5.05 15.30 -2.90
CA LYS A 28 -5.32 16.53 -2.15
C LYS A 28 -6.17 16.31 -0.89
N ASP A 29 -6.93 15.24 -0.85
CA ASP A 29 -7.90 14.93 0.19
C ASP A 29 -8.13 13.41 0.30
N PRO A 30 -8.91 12.92 1.30
CA PRO A 30 -9.19 11.49 1.46
C PRO A 30 -9.88 10.85 0.26
N TYR A 31 -10.73 11.58 -0.47
CA TYR A 31 -11.43 11.05 -1.64
C TYR A 31 -10.46 10.81 -2.81
N THR A 32 -9.65 11.79 -3.14
CA THR A 32 -8.67 11.66 -4.22
C THR A 32 -7.60 10.63 -3.88
N LEU A 33 -7.23 10.48 -2.60
CA LEU A 33 -6.37 9.38 -2.15
C LEU A 33 -7.04 8.01 -2.35
N LEU A 34 -8.30 7.85 -1.94
CA LEU A 34 -9.06 6.61 -2.12
C LEU A 34 -9.08 6.18 -3.59
N ILE A 35 -9.38 7.12 -4.50
CA ILE A 35 -9.36 6.86 -5.95
C ILE A 35 -7.97 6.47 -6.42
N ALA A 36 -6.92 7.21 -6.02
CA ALA A 36 -5.55 6.91 -6.43
C ALA A 36 -5.09 5.52 -5.94
N VAL A 37 -5.42 5.15 -4.69
CA VAL A 37 -5.12 3.82 -4.13
C VAL A 37 -5.88 2.71 -4.88
N LEU A 38 -7.15 2.92 -5.21
CA LEU A 38 -7.92 1.97 -6.03
C LEU A 38 -7.27 1.81 -7.41
N LEU A 39 -6.85 2.90 -8.04
CA LEU A 39 -6.18 2.87 -9.34
C LEU A 39 -4.80 2.18 -9.28
N SER A 40 -4.12 2.20 -8.15
CA SER A 40 -2.80 1.57 -7.99
C SER A 40 -2.83 0.04 -7.99
N ALA A 41 -4.00 -0.58 -7.84
CA ALA A 41 -4.13 -2.03 -7.92
C ALA A 41 -3.63 -2.54 -9.29
N GLN A 42 -2.58 -3.37 -9.28
CA GLN A 42 -1.89 -3.90 -10.47
C GLN A 42 -1.37 -2.80 -11.44
N SER A 43 -1.05 -1.62 -10.91
CA SER A 43 -0.42 -0.53 -11.65
C SER A 43 0.75 0.05 -10.86
N THR A 44 1.62 0.82 -11.52
CA THR A 44 2.70 1.54 -10.86
C THR A 44 2.22 2.89 -10.35
N ASP A 45 2.79 3.38 -9.24
CA ASP A 45 2.47 4.70 -8.69
C ASP A 45 2.73 5.81 -9.73
N VAL A 46 3.83 5.70 -10.48
CA VAL A 46 4.17 6.63 -11.58
C VAL A 46 3.04 6.69 -12.62
N ARG A 47 2.50 5.54 -13.03
CA ARG A 47 1.41 5.50 -14.00
C ARG A 47 0.13 6.09 -13.42
N VAL A 48 -0.17 5.82 -12.15
CA VAL A 48 -1.33 6.40 -11.47
C VAL A 48 -1.21 7.92 -11.43
N ASN A 49 -0.05 8.45 -10.99
CA ASN A 49 0.21 9.89 -10.90
C ASN A 49 0.19 10.62 -12.25
N GLN A 50 0.41 9.92 -13.37
CA GLN A 50 0.22 10.47 -14.72
C GLN A 50 -1.27 10.59 -15.12
N ILE A 51 -2.12 9.71 -14.59
CA ILE A 51 -3.53 9.60 -15.00
C ILE A 51 -4.47 10.34 -14.05
N THR A 52 -4.22 10.33 -12.75
CA THR A 52 -5.09 10.98 -11.76
C THR A 52 -5.33 12.47 -12.02
N PRO A 53 -4.34 13.28 -12.47
CA PRO A 53 -4.61 14.68 -12.81
C PRO A 53 -5.62 14.86 -13.95
N LEU A 54 -5.64 13.94 -14.92
CA LEU A 54 -6.60 13.98 -16.04
C LEU A 54 -8.02 13.67 -15.56
N LEU A 55 -8.17 12.70 -14.65
CA LEU A 55 -9.45 12.35 -14.04
C LEU A 55 -9.92 13.47 -13.10
N PHE A 56 -9.05 13.93 -12.21
CA PHE A 56 -9.40 14.91 -11.19
C PHE A 56 -9.65 16.31 -11.74
N LYS A 57 -9.13 16.66 -12.91
CA LYS A 57 -9.51 17.88 -13.64
C LYS A 57 -10.97 17.86 -14.07
N LYS A 58 -11.54 16.67 -14.31
CA LYS A 58 -12.96 16.52 -14.68
C LYS A 58 -13.85 16.32 -13.45
N ALA A 59 -13.39 15.51 -12.50
CA ALA A 59 -14.16 15.12 -11.32
C ALA A 59 -13.23 14.76 -10.16
N ASP A 60 -13.14 15.61 -9.16
CA ASP A 60 -12.32 15.43 -7.96
C ASP A 60 -13.14 15.34 -6.67
N THR A 61 -14.47 15.25 -6.80
CA THR A 61 -15.42 14.99 -5.71
C THR A 61 -16.38 13.87 -6.11
N PRO A 62 -17.02 13.18 -5.13
CA PRO A 62 -18.04 12.18 -5.43
C PRO A 62 -19.17 12.73 -6.29
N GLN A 63 -19.63 13.96 -5.98
CA GLN A 63 -20.75 14.63 -6.70
C GLN A 63 -20.41 14.94 -8.16
N GLN A 64 -19.16 15.22 -8.47
CA GLN A 64 -18.72 15.41 -9.86
C GLN A 64 -18.49 14.07 -10.55
N MET A 65 -17.93 13.09 -9.83
CA MET A 65 -17.60 11.79 -10.39
C MET A 65 -18.83 11.03 -10.91
N ILE A 66 -19.95 11.09 -10.19
CA ILE A 66 -21.19 10.44 -10.64
C ILE A 66 -21.83 11.08 -11.87
N LYS A 67 -21.42 12.32 -12.23
CA LYS A 67 -21.87 12.99 -13.46
C LYS A 67 -21.15 12.46 -14.70
N LEU A 68 -19.99 11.81 -14.52
CA LEU A 68 -19.32 11.11 -15.60
C LEU A 68 -19.94 9.72 -15.76
N SER A 69 -20.17 9.30 -16.99
CA SER A 69 -20.52 7.91 -17.25
C SER A 69 -19.35 6.95 -16.90
N VAL A 70 -19.67 5.71 -16.63
CA VAL A 70 -18.66 4.65 -16.38
C VAL A 70 -17.69 4.54 -17.55
N ASP A 71 -18.17 4.74 -18.79
CA ASP A 71 -17.34 4.66 -19.99
C ASP A 71 -16.40 5.87 -20.12
N GLU A 72 -16.83 7.08 -19.77
CA GLU A 72 -15.96 8.27 -19.72
C GLU A 72 -14.84 8.09 -18.70
N ILE A 73 -15.15 7.60 -17.48
CA ILE A 73 -14.14 7.26 -16.48
C ILE A 73 -13.19 6.20 -17.04
N ARG A 74 -13.74 5.14 -17.66
CA ARG A 74 -12.95 4.03 -18.22
C ARG A 74 -11.95 4.49 -19.26
N GLU A 75 -12.33 5.34 -20.20
CA GLU A 75 -11.43 5.84 -21.22
C GLU A 75 -10.27 6.67 -20.61
N ILE A 76 -10.54 7.48 -19.60
CA ILE A 76 -9.50 8.25 -18.92
C ILE A 76 -8.51 7.33 -18.21
N ILE A 77 -8.99 6.33 -17.45
CA ILE A 77 -8.15 5.48 -16.61
C ILE A 77 -7.60 4.24 -17.35
N LYS A 78 -7.87 4.07 -18.63
CA LYS A 78 -7.46 2.92 -19.44
C LYS A 78 -5.97 2.54 -19.29
N PRO A 79 -5.03 3.52 -19.25
CA PRO A 79 -3.61 3.21 -19.11
C PRO A 79 -3.19 2.53 -17.79
N VAL A 80 -3.99 2.61 -16.72
CA VAL A 80 -3.65 1.97 -15.43
C VAL A 80 -4.08 0.50 -15.35
N GLY A 81 -4.67 -0.05 -16.41
CA GLY A 81 -5.15 -1.44 -16.46
C GLY A 81 -6.40 -1.71 -15.61
N LEU A 82 -7.05 -2.84 -15.86
CA LEU A 82 -8.30 -3.23 -15.19
C LEU A 82 -9.40 -2.13 -15.26
N SER A 83 -9.36 -1.29 -16.28
CA SER A 83 -10.19 -0.10 -16.38
C SER A 83 -11.71 -0.40 -16.35
N PRO A 84 -12.24 -1.51 -16.90
CA PRO A 84 -13.68 -1.81 -16.80
C PRO A 84 -14.15 -2.04 -15.36
N MET A 85 -13.34 -2.74 -14.55
CA MET A 85 -13.66 -2.99 -13.14
C MET A 85 -13.46 -1.74 -12.30
N LYS A 86 -12.35 -1.03 -12.52
CA LYS A 86 -12.00 0.18 -11.78
C LYS A 86 -13.01 1.31 -12.03
N SER A 87 -13.43 1.55 -13.27
CA SER A 87 -14.41 2.60 -13.59
C SER A 87 -15.75 2.35 -12.94
N LYS A 88 -16.26 1.11 -13.00
CA LYS A 88 -17.48 0.71 -12.28
C LYS A 88 -17.32 0.90 -10.76
N GLY A 89 -16.17 0.50 -10.22
CA GLY A 89 -15.84 0.67 -8.79
C GLY A 89 -15.83 2.15 -8.39
N ILE A 90 -15.14 3.01 -9.13
CA ILE A 90 -15.05 4.45 -8.87
C ILE A 90 -16.42 5.12 -8.91
N HIS A 91 -17.21 4.86 -9.95
CA HIS A 91 -18.56 5.40 -10.08
C HIS A 91 -19.46 4.92 -8.93
N GLY A 92 -19.48 3.60 -8.67
CA GLY A 92 -20.31 3.02 -7.62
C GLY A 92 -19.94 3.47 -6.21
N LEU A 93 -18.63 3.52 -5.87
CA LEU A 93 -18.22 4.02 -4.56
C LEU A 93 -18.57 5.49 -4.37
N SER A 94 -18.48 6.30 -5.42
CA SER A 94 -18.84 7.72 -5.36
C SER A 94 -20.33 7.91 -5.10
N GLN A 95 -21.19 7.08 -5.71
CA GLN A 95 -22.63 7.08 -5.45
C GLN A 95 -22.90 6.70 -3.98
N ILE A 96 -22.28 5.61 -3.47
CA ILE A 96 -22.47 5.19 -2.07
C ILE A 96 -21.98 6.25 -1.08
N LEU A 97 -20.87 6.92 -1.38
CA LEU A 97 -20.38 8.02 -0.54
C LEU A 97 -21.43 9.14 -0.42
N ILE A 98 -22.10 9.48 -1.51
CA ILE A 98 -23.18 10.49 -1.48
C ILE A 98 -24.37 9.99 -0.66
N ASP A 99 -24.85 8.79 -0.98
CA ASP A 99 -26.09 8.27 -0.43
C ASP A 99 -26.01 7.93 1.06
N LYS A 100 -24.87 7.40 1.51
CA LYS A 100 -24.70 6.89 2.87
C LYS A 100 -23.77 7.71 3.76
N HIS A 101 -22.86 8.49 3.17
CA HIS A 101 -21.79 9.17 3.90
C HIS A 101 -21.73 10.68 3.66
N GLY A 102 -22.80 11.29 3.09
CA GLY A 102 -22.85 12.73 2.84
C GLY A 102 -21.74 13.24 1.91
N GLY A 103 -21.23 12.39 1.03
CA GLY A 103 -20.14 12.71 0.11
C GLY A 103 -18.74 12.68 0.75
N GLN A 104 -18.61 12.17 1.98
CA GLN A 104 -17.35 12.08 2.70
C GLN A 104 -16.82 10.63 2.71
N VAL A 105 -15.51 10.48 2.74
CA VAL A 105 -14.87 9.16 2.92
C VAL A 105 -15.02 8.72 4.38
N PRO A 106 -15.60 7.55 4.68
CA PRO A 106 -15.79 7.10 6.05
C PRO A 106 -14.45 6.78 6.73
N MET A 107 -14.31 7.21 7.99
CA MET A 107 -13.14 6.94 8.82
C MET A 107 -13.30 5.63 9.62
N SER A 108 -13.71 4.56 8.94
CA SER A 108 -13.81 3.22 9.53
C SER A 108 -13.49 2.14 8.50
N PHE A 109 -12.97 1.01 8.96
CA PHE A 109 -12.69 -0.13 8.07
C PHE A 109 -13.98 -0.67 7.46
N GLU A 110 -15.02 -0.81 8.28
CA GLU A 110 -16.33 -1.31 7.86
C GLU A 110 -16.91 -0.44 6.73
N GLY A 111 -16.94 0.88 6.92
CA GLY A 111 -17.47 1.80 5.92
C GLY A 111 -16.64 1.83 4.63
N LEU A 112 -15.30 1.70 4.74
CA LEU A 112 -14.44 1.64 3.56
C LEU A 112 -14.57 0.31 2.81
N GLU A 113 -14.64 -0.82 3.52
CA GLU A 113 -14.71 -2.16 2.92
C GLU A 113 -16.09 -2.47 2.31
N GLU A 114 -17.15 -1.72 2.68
CA GLU A 114 -18.45 -1.75 2.00
C GLU A 114 -18.42 -1.11 0.60
N LEU A 115 -17.42 -0.27 0.31
CA LEU A 115 -17.32 0.43 -0.95
C LEU A 115 -16.88 -0.51 -2.09
N PRO A 116 -17.52 -0.42 -3.28
CA PRO A 116 -17.11 -1.22 -4.44
C PRO A 116 -15.62 -1.06 -4.78
N ALA A 117 -14.96 -2.17 -5.05
CA ALA A 117 -13.54 -2.27 -5.38
C ALA A 117 -12.57 -1.80 -4.28
N VAL A 118 -13.05 -1.63 -3.05
CA VAL A 118 -12.24 -1.32 -1.87
C VAL A 118 -12.12 -2.58 -1.02
N GLY A 119 -10.95 -3.20 -1.05
CA GLY A 119 -10.64 -4.32 -0.17
C GLY A 119 -9.85 -3.87 1.05
N HIS A 120 -9.57 -4.81 1.96
CA HIS A 120 -8.86 -4.58 3.22
C HIS A 120 -7.54 -3.80 3.07
N LYS A 121 -6.74 -4.10 2.03
CA LYS A 121 -5.49 -3.38 1.78
C LYS A 121 -5.76 -1.91 1.43
N THR A 122 -6.71 -1.63 0.54
CA THR A 122 -7.08 -0.27 0.15
C THR A 122 -7.59 0.51 1.36
N ALA A 123 -8.52 -0.08 2.12
CA ALA A 123 -9.01 0.50 3.36
C ALA A 123 -7.88 0.81 4.36
N SER A 124 -6.95 -0.13 4.56
CA SER A 124 -5.79 0.07 5.44
C SER A 124 -4.89 1.22 5.01
N VAL A 125 -4.65 1.40 3.70
CA VAL A 125 -3.86 2.52 3.17
C VAL A 125 -4.59 3.85 3.42
N VAL A 126 -5.89 3.92 3.13
CA VAL A 126 -6.69 5.13 3.35
C VAL A 126 -6.75 5.47 4.83
N MET A 127 -7.01 4.50 5.71
CA MET A 127 -7.03 4.72 7.16
C MET A 127 -5.70 5.26 7.67
N SER A 128 -4.57 4.69 7.21
CA SER A 128 -3.25 5.12 7.66
C SER A 128 -2.84 6.49 7.10
N GLN A 129 -3.11 6.76 5.85
CA GLN A 129 -2.54 7.91 5.16
C GLN A 129 -3.48 9.13 5.14
N ALA A 130 -4.81 8.93 5.02
CA ALA A 130 -5.76 10.03 5.05
C ALA A 130 -6.16 10.43 6.48
N PHE A 131 -6.25 9.45 7.38
CA PHE A 131 -6.81 9.66 8.73
C PHE A 131 -5.80 9.46 9.85
N ASN A 132 -4.55 9.11 9.53
CA ASN A 132 -3.49 8.82 10.50
C ASN A 132 -3.87 7.75 11.54
N VAL A 133 -4.81 6.88 11.20
CA VAL A 133 -5.21 5.73 12.04
C VAL A 133 -4.16 4.63 11.87
N PRO A 134 -3.58 4.09 12.96
CA PRO A 134 -2.56 3.06 12.86
C PRO A 134 -3.06 1.82 12.11
N ALA A 135 -2.53 1.59 10.90
CA ALA A 135 -2.78 0.42 10.07
C ALA A 135 -1.47 -0.09 9.47
N PHE A 136 -1.43 -1.38 9.16
CA PHE A 136 -0.25 -2.01 8.57
C PHE A 136 -0.65 -2.70 7.25
N PRO A 137 -0.90 -1.93 6.18
CA PRO A 137 -1.28 -2.52 4.90
C PRO A 137 -0.14 -3.37 4.34
N VAL A 138 -0.42 -4.67 4.12
CA VAL A 138 0.59 -5.61 3.62
C VAL A 138 0.48 -5.77 2.11
N ASP A 139 1.51 -5.35 1.41
CA ASP A 139 1.69 -5.59 -0.02
C ASP A 139 2.67 -6.75 -0.30
N THR A 140 2.97 -6.97 -1.56
CA THR A 140 3.91 -8.01 -1.98
C THR A 140 5.35 -7.77 -1.50
N HIS A 141 5.76 -6.51 -1.32
CA HIS A 141 7.08 -6.16 -0.78
C HIS A 141 7.16 -6.51 0.70
N ILE A 142 6.20 -6.04 1.50
CA ILE A 142 6.14 -6.32 2.94
C ILE A 142 6.03 -7.82 3.18
N HIS A 143 5.14 -8.52 2.46
CA HIS A 143 4.98 -9.96 2.58
C HIS A 143 6.30 -10.71 2.34
N ARG A 144 7.01 -10.34 1.26
CA ARG A 144 8.32 -10.91 0.91
C ARG A 144 9.38 -10.63 1.97
N LEU A 145 9.52 -9.39 2.42
CA LEU A 145 10.53 -9.00 3.38
C LEU A 145 10.30 -9.60 4.76
N MET A 146 9.08 -9.58 5.26
CA MET A 146 8.71 -10.21 6.53
C MET A 146 9.07 -11.71 6.52
N PHE A 147 8.89 -12.39 5.39
CA PHE A 147 9.33 -13.77 5.21
C PHE A 147 10.86 -13.86 5.18
N ARG A 148 11.56 -13.07 4.34
CA ARG A 148 13.03 -13.11 4.22
C ARG A 148 13.71 -12.80 5.54
N TRP A 149 13.21 -11.88 6.33
CA TRP A 149 13.72 -11.53 7.67
C TRP A 149 13.38 -12.55 8.76
N GLY A 150 12.50 -13.50 8.45
CA GLY A 150 12.08 -14.53 9.42
C GLY A 150 11.10 -14.02 10.48
N LEU A 151 10.43 -12.91 10.22
CA LEU A 151 9.44 -12.33 11.10
C LEU A 151 8.04 -12.92 10.89
N SER A 152 7.72 -13.36 9.67
CA SER A 152 6.50 -14.11 9.33
C SER A 152 6.83 -15.45 8.66
N ASN A 153 5.92 -16.42 8.75
CA ASN A 153 6.07 -17.72 8.05
C ASN A 153 5.80 -17.63 6.54
N GLY A 154 5.22 -16.54 6.05
CA GLY A 154 4.92 -16.32 4.63
C GLY A 154 3.73 -17.12 4.10
N LYS A 155 2.85 -17.64 4.98
CA LYS A 155 1.69 -18.44 4.56
C LYS A 155 0.73 -17.64 3.66
N ASN A 156 0.40 -16.42 4.05
CA ASN A 156 -0.43 -15.47 3.31
C ASN A 156 -0.27 -14.05 3.86
N VAL A 157 -0.87 -13.07 3.20
CA VAL A 157 -0.80 -11.65 3.59
C VAL A 157 -1.48 -11.37 4.93
N VAL A 158 -2.58 -12.04 5.25
CA VAL A 158 -3.31 -11.88 6.52
C VAL A 158 -2.42 -12.31 7.70
N GLN A 159 -1.73 -13.46 7.57
CA GLN A 159 -0.79 -13.91 8.59
C GLN A 159 0.39 -12.93 8.73
N THR A 160 0.88 -12.41 7.60
CA THR A 160 1.98 -11.43 7.62
C THR A 160 1.58 -10.14 8.31
N GLU A 161 0.38 -9.62 8.07
CA GLU A 161 -0.17 -8.45 8.75
C GLU A 161 -0.28 -8.67 10.26
N ARG A 162 -0.84 -9.82 10.67
CA ARG A 162 -0.93 -10.19 12.07
C ARG A 162 0.44 -10.27 12.74
N ASP A 163 1.42 -10.87 12.07
CA ASP A 163 2.79 -10.96 12.57
C ASP A 163 3.45 -9.59 12.67
N ALA A 164 3.25 -8.71 11.68
CA ALA A 164 3.79 -7.36 11.69
C ALA A 164 3.18 -6.53 12.84
N LYS A 165 1.86 -6.52 12.97
CA LYS A 165 1.14 -5.82 14.05
C LYS A 165 1.55 -6.29 15.46
N ARG A 166 1.88 -7.56 15.62
CA ARG A 166 2.35 -8.12 16.90
C ARG A 166 3.79 -7.73 17.21
N LEU A 167 4.63 -7.57 16.19
CA LEU A 167 6.08 -7.39 16.36
C LEU A 167 6.50 -5.92 16.38
N PHE A 168 5.90 -5.09 15.54
CA PHE A 168 6.22 -3.67 15.45
C PHE A 168 5.34 -2.81 16.37
N PRO A 169 5.89 -1.74 16.97
CA PRO A 169 5.12 -0.80 17.80
C PRO A 169 4.00 -0.14 17.00
N LYS A 170 2.79 -0.06 17.60
CA LYS A 170 1.59 0.45 16.92
C LYS A 170 1.76 1.88 16.37
N ASN A 171 2.43 2.74 17.13
CA ASN A 171 2.70 4.12 16.74
C ASN A 171 3.67 4.27 15.55
N ARG A 172 4.29 3.18 15.10
CA ARG A 172 5.22 3.17 13.97
C ARG A 172 4.64 2.52 12.71
N TRP A 173 3.43 1.96 12.76
CA TRP A 173 2.88 1.19 11.65
C TRP A 173 2.75 2.01 10.36
N ASN A 174 2.26 3.26 10.47
CA ASN A 174 2.05 4.12 9.31
C ASN A 174 3.35 4.49 8.58
N ASP A 175 4.45 4.68 9.32
CA ASP A 175 5.75 4.95 8.72
C ASP A 175 6.41 3.66 8.21
N LEU A 176 6.41 2.61 9.05
CA LEU A 176 7.12 1.38 8.74
C LEU A 176 6.62 0.68 7.49
N HIS A 177 5.30 0.70 7.23
CA HIS A 177 4.82 0.04 6.01
C HIS A 177 5.37 0.73 4.75
N LEU A 178 5.45 2.07 4.72
CA LEU A 178 6.07 2.80 3.62
C LEU A 178 7.57 2.54 3.53
N GLN A 179 8.29 2.63 4.67
CA GLN A 179 9.73 2.36 4.74
C GLN A 179 10.08 0.96 4.22
N ILE A 180 9.31 -0.06 4.61
CA ILE A 180 9.52 -1.44 4.16
C ILE A 180 9.23 -1.60 2.67
N ILE A 181 8.21 -0.92 2.13
CA ILE A 181 7.91 -0.93 0.69
C ILE A 181 9.08 -0.35 -0.10
N TRP A 182 9.56 0.84 0.28
CA TRP A 182 10.69 1.48 -0.37
C TRP A 182 11.95 0.64 -0.30
N TYR A 183 12.29 0.13 0.89
CA TYR A 183 13.40 -0.79 1.06
C TYR A 183 13.27 -2.03 0.16
N GLY A 184 12.09 -2.58 0.06
CA GLY A 184 11.80 -3.73 -0.77
C GLY A 184 11.91 -3.48 -2.28
N ARG A 185 11.69 -2.25 -2.72
CA ARG A 185 11.87 -1.82 -4.12
C ARG A 185 13.35 -1.63 -4.44
N GLU A 186 14.08 -0.98 -3.56
CA GLU A 186 15.46 -0.52 -3.78
C GLU A 186 16.50 -1.60 -3.50
N TYR A 187 16.45 -2.22 -2.32
CA TYR A 187 17.48 -3.13 -1.85
C TYR A 187 17.12 -4.61 -1.90
N CYS A 188 15.82 -4.93 -1.86
CA CYS A 188 15.37 -6.31 -1.74
C CYS A 188 14.26 -6.66 -2.74
N PRO A 189 14.45 -6.42 -4.06
CA PRO A 189 13.44 -6.69 -5.08
C PRO A 189 13.12 -8.19 -5.21
N ALA A 190 12.01 -8.50 -5.90
CA ALA A 190 11.63 -9.88 -6.16
C ALA A 190 12.52 -10.56 -7.20
N ARG A 191 12.97 -9.78 -8.21
CA ARG A 191 13.87 -10.22 -9.28
C ARG A 191 15.15 -9.38 -9.25
N GLY A 192 16.27 -9.98 -9.63
CA GLY A 192 17.56 -9.28 -9.63
C GLY A 192 18.06 -8.86 -8.23
N TRP A 193 17.59 -9.54 -7.18
CA TRP A 193 18.01 -9.24 -5.82
C TRP A 193 19.48 -9.58 -5.59
N ASN A 194 20.23 -8.60 -5.08
CA ASN A 194 21.62 -8.77 -4.65
C ASN A 194 21.71 -8.64 -3.12
N ILE A 195 22.10 -9.73 -2.46
CA ILE A 195 22.22 -9.80 -0.99
C ILE A 195 23.28 -8.85 -0.43
N GLU A 196 24.34 -8.55 -1.18
CA GLU A 196 25.42 -7.65 -0.75
C GLU A 196 24.93 -6.21 -0.58
N LYS A 197 23.95 -5.81 -1.40
CA LYS A 197 23.30 -4.51 -1.30
C LYS A 197 22.20 -4.47 -0.24
N ASP A 198 21.66 -5.63 0.17
CA ASP A 198 20.57 -5.76 1.12
C ASP A 198 21.11 -5.93 2.55
N LYS A 199 21.52 -4.83 3.16
CA LYS A 199 22.11 -4.79 4.50
C LYS A 199 21.23 -5.43 5.57
N ILE A 200 19.91 -5.22 5.50
CA ILE A 200 19.00 -5.77 6.51
C ILE A 200 18.93 -7.29 6.37
N THR A 201 18.62 -7.80 5.18
CA THR A 201 18.49 -9.26 5.01
C THR A 201 19.82 -9.98 5.20
N SER A 202 20.95 -9.41 4.78
CA SER A 202 22.27 -10.01 5.01
C SER A 202 22.58 -10.19 6.50
N ALA A 203 22.18 -9.22 7.34
CA ALA A 203 22.42 -9.26 8.78
C ALA A 203 21.45 -10.18 9.54
N ILE A 204 20.16 -10.19 9.19
CA ILE A 204 19.13 -10.82 10.01
C ILE A 204 18.26 -11.86 9.30
N GLY A 205 18.54 -12.13 8.03
CA GLY A 205 17.72 -13.00 7.17
C GLY A 205 17.55 -14.43 7.73
N ARG A 206 16.56 -15.12 7.19
CA ARG A 206 16.39 -16.56 7.48
C ARG A 206 17.63 -17.35 7.08
N LYS A 207 18.04 -18.29 7.90
CA LYS A 207 19.18 -19.19 7.59
C LYS A 207 19.01 -19.89 6.24
N SER A 208 17.78 -20.30 5.88
CA SER A 208 17.48 -20.92 4.58
C SER A 208 17.67 -19.98 3.39
N ILE A 209 17.42 -18.69 3.58
CA ILE A 209 17.65 -17.66 2.56
C ILE A 209 19.15 -17.37 2.45
N LEU A 210 19.83 -17.14 3.57
CA LEU A 210 21.26 -16.83 3.61
C LEU A 210 22.13 -17.96 3.08
N LYS A 211 21.75 -19.25 3.32
CA LYS A 211 22.46 -20.41 2.78
C LYS A 211 22.42 -20.50 1.26
N LYS A 212 21.29 -20.11 0.64
CA LYS A 212 21.11 -20.14 -0.83
C LYS A 212 21.93 -19.06 -1.55
N MET A 213 22.40 -18.05 -0.82
CA MET A 213 23.08 -16.88 -1.35
C MET A 213 24.59 -16.88 -1.13
N LYS A 214 25.13 -17.86 -0.38
CA LYS A 214 26.59 -18.07 -0.32
C LYS A 214 27.01 -18.73 -1.63
N PRO A 215 27.98 -18.16 -2.36
CA PRO A 215 28.61 -18.88 -3.45
C PRO A 215 29.20 -20.19 -2.91
N SER A 216 28.97 -21.29 -3.61
CA SER A 216 29.64 -22.58 -3.38
C SER A 216 31.13 -22.43 -3.56
#